data_0d245e6bddb47fbb893527f616de2b5a
#
_entry.id   0d245e6bddb47fbb893527f616de2b5a
#
_cell.length_a   1.000
_cell.length_b   1.000
_cell.length_c   1.000
_cell.angle_alpha   90.00
_cell.angle_beta   90.00
_cell.angle_gamma   90.00
#
_symmetry.space_group_name_H-M   'P 1'
#
loop_
_entity.id
_entity.type
_entity.pdbx_description
1 polymer ?
#
loop_
_entity_poly.entity_id
_entity_poly.type
_entity_poly.pdbx_seq_one_letter_code
_entity_poly.pdbx_strand_id
1 'polypeptide(L)'
;EFGNVRVHVLETPGHTPESVTLLVYDLERDARAPQAMLTGDTLFIGDVGRPDLLVSIGKTAREMAALLYDSLRDKLLPLPDATLVYPAHGAGSACGKNISKETSSTFGVQKQLNWALQPLEREVFIAQLTAGQAAAPAYFAFDADQNRRTRATLEQELEGALPLALAEVLRAHNAGALVLDTRTASDYAKAHVKGSTNIGLDGRFEGWVGDLLKPERALVVIAPPRLGRDAVVRLARIGFK
;
A
#
# COMPACT_ATOMS: atom_id res chain seq x y z
N GLU A 1 13.74 -1.64 23.27
CA GLU A 1 14.03 -3.05 23.59
C GLU A 1 12.85 -3.64 24.34
N PHE A 2 12.56 -4.91 24.10
CA PHE A 2 11.53 -5.65 24.80
C PHE A 2 11.99 -7.14 24.87
N GLY A 3 12.20 -7.65 26.10
CA GLY A 3 12.87 -8.93 26.30
C GLY A 3 14.25 -8.94 25.64
N ASN A 4 14.53 -9.98 24.88
CA ASN A 4 15.80 -10.19 24.17
C ASN A 4 15.78 -9.63 22.73
N VAL A 5 14.83 -8.77 22.41
CA VAL A 5 14.71 -8.16 21.08
C VAL A 5 14.97 -6.66 21.17
N ARG A 6 15.83 -6.17 20.29
CA ARG A 6 16.01 -4.74 20.02
C ARG A 6 15.53 -4.44 18.59
N VAL A 7 14.69 -3.44 18.47
CA VAL A 7 14.34 -2.84 17.17
C VAL A 7 15.04 -1.49 17.06
N HIS A 8 15.78 -1.29 15.98
CA HIS A 8 16.39 -0.04 15.61
C HIS A 8 15.70 0.53 14.38
N VAL A 9 15.28 1.78 14.43
CA VAL A 9 14.59 2.45 13.32
C VAL A 9 15.61 3.23 12.52
N LEU A 10 15.71 2.95 11.22
CA LEU A 10 16.45 3.73 10.25
C LEU A 10 15.48 4.56 9.42
N GLU A 11 15.68 5.86 9.35
CA GLU A 11 14.99 6.67 8.35
C GLU A 11 15.53 6.32 6.97
N THR A 12 14.66 5.83 6.08
CA THR A 12 15.00 5.42 4.72
C THR A 12 14.08 6.11 3.71
N PRO A 13 14.10 7.47 3.62
CA PRO A 13 13.26 8.21 2.70
C PRO A 13 13.53 7.82 1.25
N GLY A 14 12.48 7.92 0.42
CA GLY A 14 12.58 7.63 -1.01
C GLY A 14 11.26 7.21 -1.63
N HIS A 15 10.59 6.20 -1.10
CA HIS A 15 9.22 5.88 -1.47
C HIS A 15 8.27 6.97 -0.93
N THR A 16 8.41 7.28 0.35
CA THR A 16 7.87 8.50 0.98
C THR A 16 8.96 9.20 1.78
N PRO A 17 8.83 10.50 2.14
CA PRO A 17 9.81 11.21 2.96
C PRO A 17 9.97 10.61 4.36
N GLU A 18 8.91 10.04 4.90
CA GLU A 18 8.82 9.45 6.24
C GLU A 18 9.09 7.94 6.27
N SER A 19 9.49 7.34 5.14
CA SER A 19 9.80 5.91 5.06
C SER A 19 10.89 5.50 6.05
N VAL A 20 10.67 4.36 6.70
CA VAL A 20 11.61 3.78 7.66
C VAL A 20 11.86 2.30 7.37
N THR A 21 13.05 1.83 7.75
CA THR A 21 13.39 0.41 7.81
C THR A 21 13.62 0.04 9.27
N LEU A 22 13.02 -1.05 9.74
CA LEU A 22 13.21 -1.54 11.10
C LEU A 22 14.23 -2.66 11.09
N LEU A 23 15.34 -2.48 11.80
CA LEU A 23 16.35 -3.52 12.02
C LEU A 23 16.03 -4.27 13.31
N VAL A 24 15.88 -5.57 13.22
CA VAL A 24 15.54 -6.47 14.33
C VAL A 24 16.78 -7.24 14.76
N TYR A 25 17.15 -7.11 16.03
CA TYR A 25 18.27 -7.78 16.66
C TYR A 25 17.76 -8.80 17.67
N ASP A 26 18.31 -9.99 17.62
CA ASP A 26 18.22 -11.00 18.69
C ASP A 26 19.44 -10.82 19.60
N LEU A 27 19.20 -10.27 20.79
CA LEU A 27 20.27 -9.92 21.73
C LEU A 27 20.95 -11.15 22.36
N GLU A 28 20.29 -12.30 22.36
CA GLU A 28 20.90 -13.56 22.81
C GLU A 28 21.85 -14.12 21.75
N ARG A 29 21.52 -13.96 20.48
CA ARG A 29 22.28 -14.50 19.36
C ARG A 29 23.43 -13.59 18.95
N ASP A 30 23.13 -12.34 18.61
CA ASP A 30 24.13 -11.31 18.27
C ASP A 30 23.54 -9.91 18.44
N ALA A 31 24.02 -9.19 19.46
CA ALA A 31 23.60 -7.81 19.71
C ALA A 31 24.16 -6.79 18.72
N ARG A 32 25.12 -7.16 17.86
CA ARG A 32 25.81 -6.25 16.93
C ARG A 32 25.29 -6.31 15.50
N ALA A 33 24.77 -7.46 15.06
CA ALA A 33 24.26 -7.68 13.72
C ALA A 33 22.74 -7.89 13.72
N PRO A 34 21.97 -7.20 12.86
CA PRO A 34 20.55 -7.44 12.76
C PRO A 34 20.27 -8.82 12.15
N GLN A 35 19.35 -9.56 12.75
CA GLN A 35 18.86 -10.83 12.21
C GLN A 35 17.94 -10.64 11.02
N ALA A 36 17.15 -9.55 11.06
CA ALA A 36 16.19 -9.22 10.03
C ALA A 36 16.05 -7.69 9.85
N MET A 37 15.58 -7.29 8.67
CA MET A 37 15.10 -5.94 8.39
C MET A 37 13.71 -5.99 7.78
N LEU A 38 12.81 -5.15 8.34
CA LEU A 38 11.49 -4.90 7.80
C LEU A 38 11.59 -3.62 6.99
N THR A 39 11.68 -3.76 5.67
CA THR A 39 12.11 -2.66 4.79
C THR A 39 10.96 -1.77 4.31
N GLY A 40 9.72 -2.09 4.72
CA GLY A 40 8.57 -1.37 4.20
C GLY A 40 8.57 -1.35 2.68
N ASP A 41 8.37 -0.18 2.12
CA ASP A 41 8.43 0.07 0.68
C ASP A 41 9.78 0.64 0.21
N THR A 42 10.81 0.63 1.06
CA THR A 42 12.16 1.05 0.67
C THR A 42 12.83 0.03 -0.25
N LEU A 43 12.79 -1.25 0.14
CA LEU A 43 13.41 -2.36 -0.58
C LEU A 43 12.45 -3.54 -0.66
N PHE A 44 12.18 -4.00 -1.87
CA PHE A 44 11.44 -5.23 -2.17
C PHE A 44 12.39 -6.35 -2.58
N ILE A 45 11.86 -7.57 -2.70
CA ILE A 45 12.64 -8.66 -3.26
C ILE A 45 12.71 -8.46 -4.79
N GLY A 46 13.92 -8.19 -5.28
CA GLY A 46 14.21 -7.93 -6.69
C GLY A 46 13.94 -6.50 -7.18
N ASP A 47 13.35 -5.64 -6.35
CA ASP A 47 12.96 -4.27 -6.74
C ASP A 47 13.04 -3.29 -5.56
N VAL A 48 12.62 -2.05 -5.80
CA VAL A 48 12.48 -0.97 -4.80
C VAL A 48 11.17 -0.23 -4.98
N GLY A 49 10.76 0.51 -3.95
CA GLY A 49 9.56 1.32 -3.99
C GLY A 49 9.62 2.45 -5.01
N ARG A 50 8.48 2.72 -5.65
CA ARG A 50 8.33 3.81 -6.61
C ARG A 50 8.45 5.18 -5.93
N PRO A 51 9.07 6.18 -6.57
CA PRO A 51 9.35 7.48 -5.94
C PRO A 51 8.30 8.56 -6.23
N ASP A 52 7.23 8.25 -6.99
CA ASP A 52 6.36 9.26 -7.61
C ASP A 52 5.00 9.44 -6.93
N LEU A 53 4.77 8.83 -5.77
CA LEU A 53 3.48 8.89 -5.07
C LEU A 53 3.11 10.28 -4.55
N LEU A 54 4.08 11.12 -4.27
CA LEU A 54 3.90 12.42 -3.62
C LEU A 54 4.07 13.61 -4.57
N VAL A 55 4.03 13.39 -5.88
CA VAL A 55 4.10 14.46 -6.89
C VAL A 55 2.94 15.45 -6.71
N SER A 56 1.77 14.98 -6.32
CA SER A 56 0.58 15.81 -6.05
C SER A 56 0.74 16.79 -4.88
N ILE A 57 1.72 16.57 -3.99
CA ILE A 57 1.99 17.43 -2.83
C ILE A 57 3.34 18.17 -2.94
N GLY A 58 3.85 18.33 -4.16
CA GLY A 58 5.02 19.15 -4.47
C GLY A 58 6.39 18.48 -4.33
N LYS A 59 6.44 17.15 -4.14
CA LYS A 59 7.69 16.39 -4.20
C LYS A 59 7.87 15.80 -5.61
N THR A 60 9.03 16.00 -6.20
CA THR A 60 9.30 15.41 -7.52
C THR A 60 9.73 13.95 -7.40
N ALA A 61 9.38 13.13 -8.38
CA ALA A 61 9.86 11.75 -8.46
C ALA A 61 11.40 11.66 -8.46
N ARG A 62 12.07 12.65 -9.07
CA ARG A 62 13.52 12.76 -9.10
C ARG A 62 14.12 12.98 -7.70
N GLU A 63 13.56 13.91 -6.92
CA GLU A 63 14.00 14.16 -5.54
C GLU A 63 13.83 12.92 -4.67
N MET A 64 12.68 12.26 -4.77
CA MET A 64 12.39 11.06 -4.00
C MET A 64 13.29 9.88 -4.42
N ALA A 65 13.55 9.70 -5.72
CA ALA A 65 14.50 8.70 -6.22
C ALA A 65 15.93 8.96 -5.73
N ALA A 66 16.34 10.22 -5.63
CA ALA A 66 17.62 10.61 -5.09
C ALA A 66 17.75 10.26 -3.60
N LEU A 67 16.73 10.53 -2.79
CA LEU A 67 16.68 10.14 -1.38
C LEU A 67 16.71 8.63 -1.20
N LEU A 68 16.01 7.88 -2.09
CA LEU A 68 16.05 6.42 -2.06
C LEU A 68 17.46 5.89 -2.36
N TYR A 69 18.14 6.46 -3.35
CA TYR A 69 19.53 6.11 -3.64
C TYR A 69 20.41 6.26 -2.41
N ASP A 70 20.37 7.43 -1.76
CA ASP A 70 21.15 7.73 -0.57
C ASP A 70 20.79 6.76 0.58
N SER A 71 19.50 6.46 0.78
CA SER A 71 19.02 5.50 1.78
C SER A 71 19.56 4.08 1.53
N LEU A 72 19.56 3.63 0.29
CA LEU A 72 20.09 2.31 -0.07
C LEU A 72 21.61 2.23 0.10
N ARG A 73 22.36 3.26 -0.37
CA ARG A 73 23.83 3.26 -0.37
C ARG A 73 24.41 3.45 1.03
N ASP A 74 23.92 4.44 1.74
CA ASP A 74 24.55 4.86 3.00
C ASP A 74 24.06 4.05 4.19
N LYS A 75 22.81 3.57 4.15
CA LYS A 75 22.16 2.96 5.32
C LYS A 75 21.95 1.46 5.20
N LEU A 76 21.55 0.95 4.02
CA LEU A 76 21.26 -0.46 3.86
C LEU A 76 22.49 -1.26 3.38
N LEU A 77 23.21 -0.82 2.35
CA LEU A 77 24.34 -1.57 1.79
C LEU A 77 25.41 -1.98 2.82
N PRO A 78 25.70 -1.18 3.88
CA PRO A 78 26.65 -1.59 4.92
C PRO A 78 26.17 -2.76 5.80
N LEU A 79 24.90 -3.14 5.76
CA LEU A 79 24.35 -4.20 6.59
C LEU A 79 24.85 -5.60 6.17
N PRO A 80 24.93 -6.57 7.11
CA PRO A 80 25.43 -7.91 6.84
C PRO A 80 24.60 -8.67 5.81
N ASP A 81 25.25 -9.48 4.99
CA ASP A 81 24.61 -10.28 3.95
C ASP A 81 23.64 -11.35 4.49
N ALA A 82 23.87 -11.82 5.71
CA ALA A 82 23.02 -12.79 6.36
C ALA A 82 21.69 -12.23 6.88
N THR A 83 21.54 -10.89 6.92
CA THR A 83 20.31 -10.23 7.39
C THR A 83 19.13 -10.63 6.50
N LEU A 84 18.05 -11.11 7.11
CA LEU A 84 16.80 -11.45 6.40
C LEU A 84 16.06 -10.17 6.00
N VAL A 85 15.51 -10.15 4.78
CA VAL A 85 14.75 -9.02 4.21
C VAL A 85 13.27 -9.39 4.17
N TYR A 86 12.44 -8.59 4.82
CA TYR A 86 10.98 -8.69 4.82
C TYR A 86 10.36 -7.37 4.33
N PRO A 87 9.92 -7.30 3.07
CA PRO A 87 9.27 -6.12 2.52
C PRO A 87 7.80 -6.02 2.91
N ALA A 88 7.18 -4.86 2.73
CA ALA A 88 5.75 -4.68 2.96
C ALA A 88 4.87 -5.31 1.87
N HIS A 89 5.37 -5.47 0.66
CA HIS A 89 4.62 -5.97 -0.48
C HIS A 89 5.36 -7.10 -1.20
N GLY A 90 4.57 -7.98 -1.81
CA GLY A 90 5.00 -9.01 -2.76
C GLY A 90 4.55 -8.71 -4.19
N ALA A 91 4.68 -9.71 -5.06
CA ALA A 91 4.31 -9.63 -6.46
C ALA A 91 2.86 -9.15 -6.68
N GLY A 92 2.67 -8.27 -7.66
CA GLY A 92 1.37 -7.70 -8.02
C GLY A 92 1.03 -6.37 -7.32
N SER A 93 1.85 -5.90 -6.38
CA SER A 93 1.70 -4.56 -5.82
C SER A 93 2.04 -3.49 -6.85
N ALA A 94 1.28 -2.39 -6.84
CA ALA A 94 1.56 -1.20 -7.66
C ALA A 94 2.69 -0.31 -7.08
N CYS A 95 3.27 -0.70 -5.93
CA CYS A 95 4.34 0.06 -5.28
C CYS A 95 5.73 -0.19 -5.87
N GLY A 96 5.90 -1.19 -6.74
CA GLY A 96 7.12 -1.46 -7.50
C GLY A 96 6.81 -1.97 -8.89
N LYS A 97 7.83 -2.06 -9.77
CA LYS A 97 7.66 -2.48 -11.17
C LYS A 97 7.73 -4.00 -11.33
N ASN A 98 8.73 -4.62 -10.68
CA ASN A 98 9.11 -6.01 -10.89
C ASN A 98 9.34 -6.74 -9.57
N ILE A 99 8.42 -6.57 -8.62
CA ILE A 99 8.51 -7.24 -7.32
C ILE A 99 8.41 -8.74 -7.53
N SER A 100 9.38 -9.48 -6.98
CA SER A 100 9.44 -10.94 -7.07
C SER A 100 8.30 -11.63 -6.31
N LYS A 101 8.11 -12.92 -6.60
CA LYS A 101 7.08 -13.75 -5.93
C LYS A 101 7.50 -14.19 -4.52
N GLU A 102 8.80 -14.16 -4.24
CA GLU A 102 9.34 -14.49 -2.93
C GLU A 102 8.91 -13.44 -1.90
N THR A 103 8.53 -13.91 -0.71
CA THR A 103 8.08 -13.06 0.40
C THR A 103 9.21 -12.63 1.32
N SER A 104 10.39 -13.24 1.20
CA SER A 104 11.60 -12.92 1.96
C SER A 104 12.85 -13.36 1.21
N SER A 105 14.01 -12.83 1.61
CA SER A 105 15.31 -13.19 1.06
C SER A 105 16.41 -12.91 2.08
N THR A 106 17.66 -13.29 1.80
CA THR A 106 18.81 -12.71 2.51
C THR A 106 19.27 -11.42 1.80
N PHE A 107 19.86 -10.51 2.56
CA PHE A 107 20.34 -9.26 1.97
C PHE A 107 21.50 -9.48 0.99
N GLY A 108 22.36 -10.49 1.24
CA GLY A 108 23.42 -10.88 0.31
C GLY A 108 22.89 -11.31 -1.05
N VAL A 109 21.78 -12.06 -1.10
CA VAL A 109 21.09 -12.40 -2.35
C VAL A 109 20.55 -11.14 -3.03
N GLN A 110 19.96 -10.21 -2.27
CA GLN A 110 19.48 -8.95 -2.84
C GLN A 110 20.61 -8.07 -3.36
N LYS A 111 21.76 -8.00 -2.68
CA LYS A 111 22.95 -7.30 -3.20
C LYS A 111 23.43 -7.85 -4.56
N GLN A 112 23.21 -9.15 -4.81
CA GLN A 112 23.62 -9.78 -6.09
C GLN A 112 22.57 -9.61 -7.19
N LEU A 113 21.28 -9.74 -6.87
CA LEU A 113 20.21 -9.87 -7.86
C LEU A 113 19.36 -8.62 -8.04
N ASN A 114 19.23 -7.79 -7.00
CA ASN A 114 18.39 -6.60 -7.07
C ASN A 114 19.12 -5.50 -7.85
N TRP A 115 18.53 -5.06 -8.95
CA TRP A 115 19.10 -4.03 -9.83
C TRP A 115 19.45 -2.74 -9.09
N ALA A 116 18.62 -2.35 -8.12
CA ALA A 116 18.76 -1.09 -7.38
C ALA A 116 19.94 -1.09 -6.40
N LEU A 117 20.45 -2.26 -6.02
CA LEU A 117 21.62 -2.43 -5.16
C LEU A 117 22.93 -2.59 -5.95
N GLN A 118 22.87 -2.67 -7.28
CA GLN A 118 24.06 -2.73 -8.13
C GLN A 118 24.86 -1.42 -8.07
N PRO A 119 26.16 -1.42 -8.35
CA PRO A 119 27.02 -0.23 -8.30
C PRO A 119 26.72 0.73 -9.46
N LEU A 120 25.55 1.36 -9.41
CA LEU A 120 25.09 2.36 -10.38
C LEU A 120 25.47 3.77 -9.91
N GLU A 121 25.85 4.61 -10.87
CA GLU A 121 25.95 6.04 -10.65
C GLU A 121 24.57 6.62 -10.28
N ARG A 122 24.55 7.63 -9.40
CA ARG A 122 23.33 8.23 -8.84
C ARG A 122 22.33 8.66 -9.92
N GLU A 123 22.81 9.33 -10.95
CA GLU A 123 21.94 9.82 -12.04
C GLU A 123 21.37 8.67 -12.90
N VAL A 124 22.15 7.61 -13.10
CA VAL A 124 21.68 6.40 -13.80
C VAL A 124 20.60 5.71 -12.99
N PHE A 125 20.77 5.55 -11.68
CA PHE A 125 19.77 5.00 -10.80
C PHE A 125 18.47 5.81 -10.85
N ILE A 126 18.55 7.14 -10.71
CA ILE A 126 17.39 8.04 -10.73
C ILE A 126 16.65 7.91 -12.07
N ALA A 127 17.37 7.94 -13.18
CA ALA A 127 16.78 7.81 -14.51
C ALA A 127 16.08 6.45 -14.68
N GLN A 128 16.70 5.37 -14.26
CA GLN A 128 16.14 4.02 -14.36
C GLN A 128 14.91 3.85 -13.44
N LEU A 129 14.95 4.38 -12.22
CA LEU A 129 13.85 4.28 -11.29
C LEU A 129 12.64 5.08 -11.75
N THR A 130 12.83 6.28 -12.27
CA THR A 130 11.75 7.17 -12.69
C THR A 130 11.18 6.84 -14.08
N ALA A 131 11.94 6.14 -14.94
CA ALA A 131 11.48 5.77 -16.28
C ALA A 131 10.41 4.68 -16.23
N GLY A 132 9.38 4.78 -17.09
CA GLY A 132 8.40 3.72 -17.32
C GLY A 132 7.56 3.32 -16.10
N GLN A 133 7.35 4.22 -15.14
CA GLN A 133 6.42 3.97 -14.06
C GLN A 133 4.99 3.92 -14.62
N ALA A 134 4.24 2.86 -14.28
CA ALA A 134 2.80 2.84 -14.53
C ALA A 134 2.14 4.01 -13.80
N ALA A 135 1.06 4.56 -14.35
CA ALA A 135 0.30 5.60 -13.64
C ALA A 135 -0.01 5.16 -12.21
N ALA A 136 0.25 6.02 -11.25
CA ALA A 136 -0.13 5.74 -9.87
C ALA A 136 -1.65 5.63 -9.77
N PRO A 137 -2.20 4.65 -9.03
CA PRO A 137 -3.62 4.59 -8.76
C PRO A 137 -4.13 5.93 -8.22
N ALA A 138 -5.30 6.38 -8.70
CA ALA A 138 -5.83 7.71 -8.38
C ALA A 138 -6.01 7.95 -6.87
N TYR A 139 -6.30 6.89 -6.12
CA TYR A 139 -6.53 6.95 -4.68
C TYR A 139 -5.25 7.01 -3.83
N PHE A 140 -4.06 6.75 -4.38
CA PHE A 140 -2.81 6.72 -3.59
C PHE A 140 -2.51 8.04 -2.90
N ALA A 141 -2.68 9.16 -3.60
CA ALA A 141 -2.45 10.48 -3.02
C ALA A 141 -3.45 10.78 -1.90
N PHE A 142 -4.71 10.37 -2.07
CA PHE A 142 -5.74 10.50 -1.04
C PHE A 142 -5.41 9.66 0.19
N ASP A 143 -5.05 8.38 0.02
CA ASP A 143 -4.70 7.49 1.11
C ASP A 143 -3.45 7.97 1.86
N ALA A 144 -2.43 8.45 1.15
CA ALA A 144 -1.24 9.02 1.77
C ALA A 144 -1.57 10.25 2.62
N ASP A 145 -2.47 11.12 2.16
CA ASP A 145 -2.94 12.27 2.93
C ASP A 145 -3.76 11.83 4.15
N GLN A 146 -4.67 10.86 4.00
CA GLN A 146 -5.44 10.31 5.11
C GLN A 146 -4.55 9.69 6.20
N ASN A 147 -3.48 8.99 5.82
CA ASN A 147 -2.54 8.37 6.77
C ASN A 147 -1.71 9.37 7.59
N ARG A 148 -1.64 10.62 7.16
CA ARG A 148 -0.97 11.71 7.90
C ARG A 148 -1.88 12.43 8.88
N ARG A 149 -3.19 12.23 8.79
CA ARG A 149 -4.18 12.92 9.61
C ARG A 149 -4.58 12.09 10.82
N THR A 150 -4.98 12.74 11.89
CA THR A 150 -5.73 12.08 12.96
C THR A 150 -7.07 11.63 12.40
N ARG A 151 -7.36 10.34 12.51
CA ARG A 151 -8.62 9.74 12.02
C ARG A 151 -9.37 9.06 13.17
N ALA A 152 -10.67 8.86 12.96
CA ALA A 152 -11.47 7.96 13.78
C ALA A 152 -10.90 6.53 13.70
N THR A 153 -11.10 5.74 14.74
CA THR A 153 -10.78 4.31 14.69
C THR A 153 -11.72 3.59 13.73
N LEU A 154 -11.29 2.42 13.21
CA LEU A 154 -12.15 1.62 12.34
C LEU A 154 -13.49 1.29 12.98
N GLU A 155 -13.52 1.03 14.29
CA GLU A 155 -14.75 0.77 15.02
C GLU A 155 -15.70 1.96 14.96
N GLN A 156 -15.22 3.18 15.20
CA GLN A 156 -16.01 4.40 15.09
C GLN A 156 -16.53 4.66 13.67
N GLU A 157 -15.74 4.37 12.66
CA GLU A 157 -16.16 4.50 11.25
C GLU A 157 -17.24 3.46 10.88
N LEU A 158 -17.17 2.25 11.46
CA LEU A 158 -18.15 1.20 11.24
C LEU A 158 -19.50 1.40 11.97
N GLU A 159 -19.53 2.21 13.03
CA GLU A 159 -20.78 2.53 13.78
C GLU A 159 -21.84 3.20 12.88
N GLY A 160 -21.42 3.94 11.85
CA GLY A 160 -22.31 4.56 10.86
C GLY A 160 -22.86 3.61 9.78
N ALA A 161 -22.30 2.42 9.64
CA ALA A 161 -22.66 1.47 8.61
C ALA A 161 -23.81 0.55 9.07
N LEU A 162 -25.03 1.04 9.00
CA LEU A 162 -26.23 0.31 9.42
C LEU A 162 -26.90 -0.39 8.23
N PRO A 163 -27.50 -1.59 8.42
CA PRO A 163 -28.34 -2.22 7.41
C PRO A 163 -29.53 -1.32 7.07
N LEU A 164 -29.78 -1.11 5.79
CA LEU A 164 -30.89 -0.31 5.28
C LEU A 164 -31.97 -1.19 4.69
N ALA A 165 -33.24 -0.80 4.88
CA ALA A 165 -34.36 -1.39 4.15
C ALA A 165 -34.32 -0.92 2.67
N LEU A 166 -34.89 -1.68 1.74
CA LEU A 166 -34.92 -1.35 0.30
C LEU A 166 -35.45 0.06 0.04
N ALA A 167 -36.51 0.47 0.75
CA ALA A 167 -37.07 1.82 0.60
C ALA A 167 -36.06 2.93 0.98
N GLU A 168 -35.17 2.68 1.92
CA GLU A 168 -34.12 3.62 2.34
C GLU A 168 -32.99 3.66 1.31
N VAL A 169 -32.61 2.51 0.76
CA VAL A 169 -31.65 2.42 -0.34
C VAL A 169 -32.13 3.25 -1.54
N LEU A 170 -33.40 3.09 -1.93
CA LEU A 170 -33.98 3.82 -3.04
C LEU A 170 -34.09 5.32 -2.76
N ARG A 171 -34.43 5.73 -1.55
CA ARG A 171 -34.41 7.14 -1.14
C ARG A 171 -33.03 7.75 -1.20
N ALA A 172 -32.02 7.07 -0.66
CA ALA A 172 -30.62 7.53 -0.70
C ALA A 172 -30.12 7.65 -2.15
N HIS A 173 -30.42 6.66 -2.98
CA HIS A 173 -30.08 6.67 -4.40
C HIS A 173 -30.72 7.87 -5.16
N ASN A 174 -32.01 8.09 -4.95
CA ASN A 174 -32.72 9.23 -5.54
C ASN A 174 -32.20 10.58 -5.04
N ALA A 175 -31.64 10.63 -3.82
CA ALA A 175 -30.96 11.79 -3.26
C ALA A 175 -29.51 11.97 -3.78
N GLY A 176 -29.01 11.09 -4.66
CA GLY A 176 -27.71 11.18 -5.30
C GLY A 176 -26.60 10.31 -4.69
N ALA A 177 -26.93 9.46 -3.70
CA ALA A 177 -25.97 8.47 -3.20
C ALA A 177 -25.64 7.47 -4.31
N LEU A 178 -24.38 7.04 -4.36
CA LEU A 178 -23.94 5.95 -5.24
C LEU A 178 -24.34 4.62 -4.63
N VAL A 179 -24.97 3.75 -5.41
CA VAL A 179 -25.23 2.37 -5.01
C VAL A 179 -24.13 1.48 -5.58
N LEU A 180 -23.28 0.95 -4.72
CA LEU A 180 -22.23 -0.01 -5.05
C LEU A 180 -22.73 -1.43 -4.78
N ASP A 181 -22.87 -2.22 -5.82
CA ASP A 181 -23.23 -3.63 -5.71
C ASP A 181 -21.95 -4.48 -5.75
N THR A 182 -21.64 -5.11 -4.63
CA THR A 182 -20.40 -5.90 -4.44
C THR A 182 -20.61 -7.40 -4.68
N ARG A 183 -21.78 -7.80 -5.17
CA ARG A 183 -22.06 -9.18 -5.55
C ARG A 183 -21.30 -9.56 -6.82
N THR A 184 -21.32 -10.85 -7.15
CA THR A 184 -20.71 -11.32 -8.40
C THR A 184 -21.38 -10.68 -9.61
N ALA A 185 -20.66 -10.53 -10.71
CA ALA A 185 -21.21 -10.01 -11.96
C ALA A 185 -22.42 -10.84 -12.45
N SER A 186 -22.41 -12.16 -12.21
CA SER A 186 -23.53 -13.04 -12.55
C SER A 186 -24.80 -12.73 -11.74
N ASP A 187 -24.66 -12.45 -10.43
CA ASP A 187 -25.82 -12.12 -9.59
C ASP A 187 -26.33 -10.71 -9.88
N TYR A 188 -25.44 -9.79 -10.14
CA TYR A 188 -25.78 -8.45 -10.60
C TYR A 188 -26.57 -8.47 -11.92
N ALA A 189 -26.15 -9.29 -12.88
CA ALA A 189 -26.80 -9.42 -14.17
C ALA A 189 -28.24 -9.98 -14.07
N LYS A 190 -28.52 -10.85 -13.08
CA LYS A 190 -29.89 -11.40 -12.85
C LYS A 190 -30.85 -10.32 -12.38
N ALA A 191 -30.44 -9.50 -11.41
CA ALA A 191 -31.24 -8.40 -10.89
C ALA A 191 -30.36 -7.43 -10.10
N HIS A 192 -30.51 -6.12 -10.30
CA HIS A 192 -29.79 -5.08 -9.59
C HIS A 192 -30.63 -3.79 -9.47
N VAL A 193 -30.20 -2.89 -8.60
CA VAL A 193 -30.79 -1.56 -8.51
C VAL A 193 -30.41 -0.75 -9.74
N LYS A 194 -31.40 -0.20 -10.46
CA LYS A 194 -31.15 0.61 -11.64
C LYS A 194 -30.22 1.78 -11.32
N GLY A 195 -29.14 1.93 -12.09
CA GLY A 195 -28.14 2.97 -11.89
C GLY A 195 -27.07 2.62 -10.83
N SER A 196 -27.08 1.42 -10.24
CA SER A 196 -25.99 0.95 -9.40
C SER A 196 -24.75 0.60 -10.22
N THR A 197 -23.59 0.67 -9.56
CA THR A 197 -22.29 0.23 -10.10
C THR A 197 -21.94 -1.12 -9.50
N ASN A 198 -21.49 -2.07 -10.33
CA ASN A 198 -21.06 -3.37 -9.85
C ASN A 198 -19.53 -3.47 -9.81
N ILE A 199 -18.99 -3.73 -8.62
CA ILE A 199 -17.59 -4.08 -8.39
C ILE A 199 -17.59 -5.22 -7.38
N GLY A 200 -17.37 -6.47 -7.83
CA GLY A 200 -17.40 -7.64 -6.97
C GLY A 200 -16.31 -7.63 -5.90
N LEU A 201 -16.58 -8.25 -4.74
CA LEU A 201 -15.62 -8.35 -3.64
C LEU A 201 -14.38 -9.18 -3.98
N ASP A 202 -14.42 -9.99 -5.02
CA ASP A 202 -13.28 -10.82 -5.42
C ASP A 202 -12.15 -10.00 -6.06
N GLY A 203 -10.93 -10.50 -5.94
CA GLY A 203 -9.75 -9.91 -6.58
C GLY A 203 -9.38 -8.53 -6.03
N ARG A 204 -9.17 -7.57 -6.93
CA ARG A 204 -8.68 -6.21 -6.61
C ARG A 204 -9.82 -5.22 -6.31
N PHE A 205 -10.78 -5.59 -5.46
CA PHE A 205 -11.96 -4.77 -5.14
C PHE A 205 -11.60 -3.34 -4.74
N GLU A 206 -10.72 -3.16 -3.75
CA GLU A 206 -10.29 -1.86 -3.24
C GLU A 206 -9.64 -1.01 -4.35
N GLY A 207 -8.80 -1.63 -5.17
CA GLY A 207 -8.15 -0.95 -6.29
C GLY A 207 -9.17 -0.41 -7.30
N TRP A 208 -10.14 -1.22 -7.72
CA TRP A 208 -11.18 -0.79 -8.65
C TRP A 208 -12.09 0.27 -8.05
N VAL A 209 -12.46 0.13 -6.79
CA VAL A 209 -13.28 1.16 -6.10
C VAL A 209 -12.51 2.47 -6.02
N GLY A 210 -11.25 2.45 -5.57
CA GLY A 210 -10.45 3.66 -5.44
C GLY A 210 -10.12 4.36 -6.75
N ASP A 211 -10.01 3.61 -7.86
CA ASP A 211 -9.76 4.18 -9.19
C ASP A 211 -11.03 4.77 -9.84
N LEU A 212 -12.21 4.19 -9.56
CA LEU A 212 -13.45 4.55 -10.24
C LEU A 212 -14.36 5.46 -9.44
N LEU A 213 -14.29 5.43 -8.11
CA LEU A 213 -15.20 6.14 -7.24
C LEU A 213 -14.46 7.21 -6.43
N LYS A 214 -15.19 8.23 -6.00
CA LYS A 214 -14.67 9.29 -5.13
C LYS A 214 -15.17 9.10 -3.70
N PRO A 215 -14.29 9.11 -2.69
CA PRO A 215 -14.67 8.82 -1.31
C PRO A 215 -15.58 9.87 -0.66
N GLU A 216 -15.70 11.07 -1.25
CA GLU A 216 -16.58 12.15 -0.74
C GLU A 216 -18.07 11.91 -1.06
N ARG A 217 -18.40 10.93 -1.92
CA ARG A 217 -19.81 10.63 -2.25
C ARG A 217 -20.42 9.71 -1.20
N ALA A 218 -21.65 10.04 -0.80
CA ALA A 218 -22.44 9.12 0.00
C ALA A 218 -22.60 7.78 -0.73
N LEU A 219 -22.32 6.68 -0.04
CA LEU A 219 -22.26 5.35 -0.61
C LEU A 219 -23.27 4.42 0.08
N VAL A 220 -24.04 3.70 -0.71
CA VAL A 220 -24.88 2.59 -0.25
C VAL A 220 -24.29 1.31 -0.83
N VAL A 221 -24.02 0.33 0.03
CA VAL A 221 -23.37 -0.93 -0.35
C VAL A 221 -24.41 -2.06 -0.39
N ILE A 222 -24.51 -2.75 -1.51
CA ILE A 222 -25.21 -4.03 -1.64
C ILE A 222 -24.15 -5.13 -1.64
N ALA A 223 -24.22 -6.03 -0.68
CA ALA A 223 -23.25 -7.12 -0.54
C ALA A 223 -23.91 -8.50 -0.55
N PRO A 224 -23.16 -9.56 -0.85
CA PRO A 224 -23.63 -10.92 -0.64
C PRO A 224 -24.02 -11.14 0.83
N PRO A 225 -24.94 -12.07 1.14
CA PRO A 225 -25.31 -12.37 2.52
C PRO A 225 -24.08 -12.62 3.40
N ARG A 226 -24.05 -12.02 4.59
CA ARG A 226 -22.97 -12.08 5.59
C ARG A 226 -21.67 -11.34 5.23
N LEU A 227 -21.50 -10.82 4.01
CA LEU A 227 -20.28 -10.10 3.60
C LEU A 227 -20.42 -8.57 3.65
N GLY A 228 -21.55 -8.04 4.13
CA GLY A 228 -21.76 -6.58 4.22
C GLY A 228 -20.71 -5.88 5.08
N ARG A 229 -20.39 -6.46 6.25
CA ARG A 229 -19.34 -5.90 7.12
C ARG A 229 -17.96 -5.95 6.47
N ASP A 230 -17.63 -7.05 5.80
CA ASP A 230 -16.35 -7.18 5.08
C ASP A 230 -16.23 -6.12 3.97
N ALA A 231 -17.28 -5.94 3.18
CA ALA A 231 -17.32 -4.91 2.14
C ALA A 231 -17.07 -3.51 2.73
N VAL A 232 -17.73 -3.16 3.84
CA VAL A 232 -17.56 -1.85 4.50
C VAL A 232 -16.16 -1.69 5.08
N VAL A 233 -15.61 -2.71 5.74
CA VAL A 233 -14.24 -2.69 6.26
C VAL A 233 -13.22 -2.46 5.13
N ARG A 234 -13.41 -3.13 4.01
CA ARG A 234 -12.53 -3.00 2.85
C ARG A 234 -12.63 -1.61 2.21
N LEU A 235 -13.81 -1.02 2.19
CA LEU A 235 -14.02 0.37 1.75
C LEU A 235 -13.38 1.38 2.71
N ALA A 236 -13.52 1.17 4.02
CA ALA A 236 -12.91 2.04 5.03
C ALA A 236 -11.36 2.06 4.94
N ARG A 237 -10.73 0.95 4.52
CA ARG A 237 -9.27 0.89 4.30
C ARG A 237 -8.78 1.87 3.24
N ILE A 238 -9.61 2.22 2.27
CA ILE A 238 -9.32 3.17 1.20
C ILE A 238 -10.08 4.49 1.36
N GLY A 239 -10.48 4.82 2.61
CA GLY A 239 -11.01 6.12 3.00
C GLY A 239 -12.48 6.37 2.70
N PHE A 240 -13.26 5.38 2.26
CA PHE A 240 -14.72 5.51 2.16
C PHE A 240 -15.35 5.36 3.55
N LYS A 241 -16.32 6.24 3.84
CA LYS A 241 -17.03 6.35 5.14
C LYS A 241 -18.51 6.12 4.97
#